data_a7fc6d66b70e83783a2a0b103585e731
#
_entry.id   a7fc6d66b70e83783a2a0b103585e731
#
_cell.length_a   1.000
_cell.length_b   1.000
_cell.length_c   1.000
_cell.angle_alpha   90.00
_cell.angle_beta   90.00
_cell.angle_gamma   90.00
#
_symmetry.space_group_name_H-M   'P 1'
#
loop_
_entity.id
_entity.type
_entity.pdbx_description
1 polymer ?
#
loop_
_entity_poly.entity_id
_entity_poly.type
_entity_poly.pdbx_seq_one_letter_code
_entity_poly.pdbx_strand_id
1 'polypeptide(L)'
;DRNGEEVDYQTGPIIWGEPGTNGQHAFYQLIHQGTKMIPCDFIAFTKASNPIGDHHEKLLANCFAQSEALMKGKSRMEVDAELGHTAHKNMLAPFKCCLAPM
;
A
#
# COMPACT_ATOMS: atom_id res chain seq x y z
N ASP A 1 9.61 -4.17 -27.37
CA ASP A 1 9.54 -5.62 -27.54
C ASP A 1 10.91 -6.22 -27.80
N ARG A 2 11.00 -7.51 -28.13
CA ARG A 2 12.29 -8.19 -28.42
C ARG A 2 12.98 -7.67 -29.69
N ASN A 3 12.26 -6.99 -30.54
CA ASN A 3 12.81 -6.43 -31.79
C ASN A 3 13.25 -4.97 -31.63
N GLY A 4 13.14 -4.42 -30.42
CA GLY A 4 13.47 -3.03 -30.12
C GLY A 4 12.35 -2.03 -30.46
N GLU A 5 11.16 -2.51 -30.82
CA GLU A 5 10.02 -1.65 -31.11
C GLU A 5 9.28 -1.22 -29.84
N GLU A 6 8.82 0.01 -29.83
CA GLU A 6 7.97 0.54 -28.75
C GLU A 6 6.68 -0.25 -28.62
N VAL A 7 6.23 -0.46 -27.38
CA VAL A 7 4.94 -1.10 -27.09
C VAL A 7 4.05 -0.12 -26.32
N ASP A 8 2.74 -0.20 -26.54
CA ASP A 8 1.73 0.66 -25.96
C ASP A 8 1.02 0.04 -24.74
N TYR A 9 1.55 -1.06 -24.24
CA TYR A 9 1.01 -1.79 -23.09
C TYR A 9 2.03 -1.96 -21.96
N GLN A 10 1.54 -2.30 -20.78
CA GLN A 10 2.39 -2.55 -19.59
C GLN A 10 3.16 -3.85 -19.78
N THR A 11 4.49 -3.80 -19.68
CA THR A 11 5.37 -4.95 -19.93
C THR A 11 5.88 -5.65 -18.69
N GLY A 12 5.69 -5.09 -17.52
CA GLY A 12 6.14 -5.70 -16.27
C GLY A 12 5.41 -5.16 -15.04
N PRO A 13 5.35 -5.94 -13.95
CA PRO A 13 4.82 -5.46 -12.69
C PRO A 13 5.76 -4.45 -12.04
N ILE A 14 5.22 -3.70 -11.10
CA ILE A 14 6.03 -2.88 -10.20
C ILE A 14 6.63 -3.82 -9.16
N ILE A 15 7.96 -3.83 -9.05
CA ILE A 15 8.69 -4.69 -8.11
C ILE A 15 9.64 -3.83 -7.29
N TRP A 16 9.41 -3.75 -6.00
CA TRP A 16 10.34 -3.24 -4.99
C TRP A 16 9.98 -3.82 -3.62
N GLY A 17 10.88 -3.69 -2.67
CA GLY A 17 10.62 -4.11 -1.30
C GLY A 17 11.56 -3.42 -0.33
N GLU A 18 11.12 -3.31 0.90
CA GLU A 18 11.84 -2.62 1.95
C GLU A 18 11.28 -3.06 3.31
N PRO A 19 12.06 -2.95 4.42
CA PRO A 19 11.51 -3.11 5.75
C PRO A 19 10.32 -2.18 5.95
N GLY A 20 9.19 -2.72 6.42
CA GLY A 20 7.89 -2.03 6.46
C GLY A 20 7.91 -0.72 7.25
N THR A 21 8.71 -0.64 8.32
CA THR A 21 8.87 0.58 9.12
C THR A 21 9.40 1.75 8.28
N ASN A 22 10.36 1.50 7.40
CA ASN A 22 10.89 2.51 6.48
C ASN A 22 9.92 2.75 5.33
N GLY A 23 9.36 1.69 4.78
CA GLY A 23 8.42 1.73 3.66
C GLY A 23 7.21 2.62 3.89
N GLN A 24 6.69 2.67 5.13
CA GLN A 24 5.59 3.57 5.50
C GLN A 24 5.87 5.04 5.23
N HIS A 25 7.12 5.46 5.42
CA HIS A 25 7.54 6.84 5.22
C HIS A 25 8.08 7.12 3.82
N ALA A 26 8.33 6.08 3.03
CA ALA A 26 8.92 6.20 1.71
C ALA A 26 7.88 6.05 0.59
N PHE A 27 7.20 4.92 0.47
CA PHE A 27 6.37 4.62 -0.71
C PHE A 27 4.96 4.09 -0.40
N TYR A 28 4.57 3.88 0.84
CA TYR A 28 3.22 3.40 1.15
C TYR A 28 2.13 4.36 0.67
N GLN A 29 2.39 5.66 0.64
CA GLN A 29 1.47 6.62 0.05
C GLN A 29 1.20 6.29 -1.43
N LEU A 30 2.21 5.86 -2.18
CA LEU A 30 2.04 5.44 -3.56
C LEU A 30 1.18 4.17 -3.68
N ILE A 31 1.33 3.23 -2.75
CA ILE A 31 0.51 2.01 -2.71
C ILE A 31 -0.96 2.38 -2.49
N HIS A 32 -1.24 3.26 -1.52
CA HIS A 32 -2.61 3.66 -1.17
C HIS A 32 -3.25 4.63 -2.18
N GLN A 33 -2.49 5.57 -2.71
CA GLN A 33 -3.01 6.71 -3.49
C GLN A 33 -2.48 6.78 -4.93
N GLY A 34 -1.57 5.89 -5.32
CA GLY A 34 -1.00 5.90 -6.66
C GLY A 34 -2.02 5.50 -7.74
N THR A 35 -1.68 5.76 -8.99
CA THR A 35 -2.55 5.54 -10.16
C THR A 35 -2.59 4.10 -10.65
N LYS A 36 -1.62 3.27 -10.23
CA LYS A 36 -1.52 1.86 -10.64
C LYS A 36 -1.75 0.96 -9.45
N MET A 37 -2.38 -0.19 -9.69
CA MET A 37 -2.45 -1.24 -8.69
C MET A 37 -1.07 -1.85 -8.49
N ILE A 38 -0.66 -1.98 -7.24
CA ILE A 38 0.61 -2.58 -6.85
C ILE A 38 0.26 -3.77 -5.95
N PRO A 39 0.45 -5.01 -6.43
CA PRO A 39 0.28 -6.16 -5.56
C PRO A 39 1.34 -6.15 -4.47
N CYS A 40 0.95 -6.49 -3.25
CA CYS A 40 1.83 -6.42 -2.09
C CYS A 40 1.85 -7.75 -1.36
N ASP A 41 3.06 -8.27 -1.11
CA ASP A 41 3.31 -9.39 -0.24
C ASP A 41 3.86 -8.87 1.10
N PHE A 42 3.19 -9.21 2.19
CA PHE A 42 3.61 -8.87 3.54
C PHE A 42 4.34 -10.04 4.17
N ILE A 43 5.61 -9.84 4.50
CA ILE A 43 6.43 -10.86 5.12
C ILE A 43 6.68 -10.46 6.58
N ALA A 44 6.26 -11.30 7.52
CA ALA A 44 6.47 -11.10 8.94
C ALA A 44 7.08 -12.33 9.58
N PHE A 45 7.94 -12.13 10.56
CA PHE A 45 8.56 -13.21 11.32
C PHE A 45 7.68 -13.58 12.51
N THR A 46 7.51 -14.84 12.78
CA THR A 46 6.74 -15.32 13.94
C THR A 46 7.48 -15.07 15.26
N LYS A 47 8.79 -14.90 15.21
CA LYS A 47 9.65 -14.76 16.38
C LYS A 47 10.77 -13.76 16.12
N ALA A 48 11.00 -12.85 17.05
CA ALA A 48 12.15 -11.96 16.98
C ALA A 48 13.45 -12.72 17.29
N SER A 49 14.49 -12.46 16.51
CA SER A 49 15.85 -12.99 16.80
C SER A 49 16.46 -12.33 18.04
N ASN A 50 16.16 -11.05 18.24
CA ASN A 50 16.62 -10.26 19.39
C ASN A 50 15.41 -9.59 20.04
N PRO A 51 14.75 -10.22 21.03
CA PRO A 51 13.56 -9.65 21.66
C PRO A 51 13.95 -8.43 22.52
N ILE A 52 13.35 -7.29 22.24
CA ILE A 52 13.49 -6.04 22.97
C ILE A 52 12.09 -5.56 23.39
N GLY A 53 11.74 -5.74 24.65
CA GLY A 53 10.43 -5.34 25.16
C GLY A 53 9.29 -5.87 24.29
N ASP A 54 8.32 -5.03 23.98
CA ASP A 54 7.13 -5.34 23.16
C ASP A 54 7.27 -4.92 21.67
N HIS A 55 8.48 -4.62 21.22
CA HIS A 55 8.72 -4.12 19.86
C HIS A 55 8.24 -5.07 18.78
N HIS A 56 8.43 -6.38 18.98
CA HIS A 56 8.02 -7.38 17.99
C HIS A 56 6.49 -7.45 17.85
N GLU A 57 5.77 -7.38 18.95
CA GLU A 57 4.30 -7.40 18.94
C GLU A 57 3.74 -6.14 18.26
N LYS A 58 4.31 -4.99 18.55
CA LYS A 58 3.96 -3.72 17.89
C LYS A 58 4.24 -3.75 16.39
N LEU A 59 5.36 -4.35 15.98
CA LEU A 59 5.71 -4.50 14.58
C LEU A 59 4.73 -5.42 13.85
N LEU A 60 4.35 -6.54 14.45
CA LEU A 60 3.34 -7.44 13.90
C LEU A 60 1.96 -6.76 13.81
N ALA A 61 1.55 -6.09 14.86
CA ALA A 61 0.28 -5.35 14.86
C ALA A 61 0.24 -4.31 13.74
N ASN A 62 1.33 -3.58 13.53
CA ASN A 62 1.44 -2.62 12.44
C ASN A 62 1.40 -3.30 11.05
N CYS A 63 2.09 -4.41 10.89
CA CYS A 63 2.06 -5.20 9.65
C CYS A 63 0.63 -5.64 9.30
N PHE A 64 -0.12 -6.16 10.26
CA PHE A 64 -1.51 -6.57 10.07
C PHE A 64 -2.42 -5.38 9.79
N ALA A 65 -2.23 -4.25 10.46
CA ALA A 65 -2.99 -3.03 10.23
C ALA A 65 -2.79 -2.49 8.80
N GLN A 66 -1.57 -2.54 8.26
CA GLN A 66 -1.29 -2.15 6.88
C GLN A 66 -1.95 -3.09 5.87
N SER A 67 -1.89 -4.39 6.13
CA SER A 67 -2.56 -5.39 5.29
C SER A 67 -4.08 -5.19 5.29
N GLU A 68 -4.67 -4.94 6.45
CA GLU A 68 -6.10 -4.66 6.60
C GLU A 68 -6.50 -3.37 5.88
N ALA A 69 -5.73 -2.32 6.03
CA ALA A 69 -6.00 -1.03 5.38
C ALA A 69 -6.00 -1.15 3.85
N LEU A 70 -5.05 -1.91 3.29
CA LEU A 70 -5.00 -2.17 1.85
C LEU A 70 -6.14 -3.06 1.37
N MET A 71 -6.52 -4.06 2.17
CA MET A 71 -7.62 -4.99 1.83
C MET A 71 -8.98 -4.30 1.86
N LYS A 72 -9.26 -3.51 2.88
CA LYS A 72 -10.53 -2.80 3.03
C LYS A 72 -10.65 -1.61 2.09
N GLY A 73 -9.59 -0.83 1.98
CA GLY A 73 -9.65 0.46 1.29
C GLY A 73 -10.65 1.42 1.94
N LYS A 74 -10.94 2.50 1.24
CA LYS A 74 -12.01 3.45 1.61
C LYS A 74 -12.78 3.85 0.37
N SER A 75 -14.09 3.88 0.48
CA SER A 75 -14.96 4.41 -0.56
C SER A 75 -14.82 5.94 -0.63
N ARG A 76 -15.20 6.52 -1.76
CA ARG A 76 -15.20 7.98 -1.92
C ARG A 76 -16.06 8.67 -0.86
N MET A 77 -17.20 8.10 -0.52
CA MET A 77 -18.10 8.67 0.51
C MET A 77 -17.46 8.71 1.89
N GLU A 78 -16.71 7.65 2.26
CA GLU A 78 -16.00 7.60 3.53
C GLU A 78 -14.86 8.62 3.58
N VAL A 79 -14.11 8.78 2.49
CA VAL A 79 -13.06 9.78 2.38
C VAL A 79 -13.63 11.20 2.45
N ASP A 80 -14.75 11.46 1.77
CA ASP A 80 -15.44 12.76 1.80
C ASP A 80 -15.96 13.09 3.21
N ALA A 81 -16.47 12.10 3.93
CA ALA A 81 -16.95 12.28 5.30
C ALA A 81 -15.82 12.60 6.30
N GLU A 82 -14.67 11.99 6.13
CA GLU A 82 -13.50 12.18 7.02
C GLU A 82 -12.76 13.50 6.74
N LEU A 83 -12.54 13.83 5.47
CA LEU A 83 -11.68 14.93 5.06
C LEU A 83 -12.43 16.20 4.67
N GLY A 84 -13.75 16.10 4.51
CA GLY A 84 -14.60 17.18 4.04
C GLY A 84 -14.36 17.55 2.56
N HIS A 85 -15.31 18.29 1.98
CA HIS A 85 -15.28 18.66 0.55
C HIS A 85 -14.05 19.46 0.10
N THR A 86 -13.32 20.05 1.03
CA THR A 86 -12.15 20.90 0.72
C THR A 86 -10.91 20.08 0.38
N ALA A 87 -10.79 18.89 0.92
CA ALA A 87 -9.62 18.03 0.70
C ALA A 87 -9.57 17.45 -0.72
N HIS A 88 -10.70 17.25 -1.37
CA HIS A 88 -10.80 16.73 -2.73
C HIS A 88 -10.13 17.57 -3.81
N LYS A 89 -10.07 18.86 -3.63
CA LYS A 89 -9.44 19.75 -4.62
C LYS A 89 -7.92 19.59 -4.68
N ASN A 90 -7.31 19.05 -3.63
CA ASN A 90 -5.86 18.90 -3.50
C ASN A 90 -5.38 17.44 -3.53
N MET A 91 -6.28 16.46 -3.47
CA MET A 91 -5.94 15.06 -3.55
C MET A 91 -6.32 14.49 -4.92
N LEU A 92 -5.34 14.27 -5.76
CA LEU A 92 -5.50 13.85 -7.16
C LEU A 92 -6.01 12.42 -7.36
N ALA A 93 -6.16 11.62 -6.30
CA ALA A 93 -6.72 10.28 -6.42
C ALA A 93 -7.49 9.86 -5.16
N PRO A 94 -8.67 9.25 -5.30
CA PRO A 94 -9.30 8.55 -4.19
C PRO A 94 -8.40 7.41 -3.71
N PHE A 95 -8.44 7.09 -2.43
CA PHE A 95 -7.79 5.88 -1.91
C PHE A 95 -8.20 4.70 -2.77
N LYS A 96 -7.23 3.91 -3.21
CA LYS A 96 -7.51 2.72 -3.99
C LYS A 96 -8.36 1.79 -3.14
N CYS A 97 -9.58 1.55 -3.56
CA CYS A 97 -10.33 0.43 -3.06
C CYS A 97 -9.67 -0.83 -3.61
N CYS A 98 -8.96 -1.57 -2.79
CA CYS A 98 -8.46 -2.90 -3.15
C CYS A 98 -9.63 -3.88 -3.14
N LEU A 99 -10.59 -3.70 -4.02
CA LEU A 99 -11.52 -4.75 -4.41
C LEU A 99 -10.76 -5.62 -5.41
N ALA A 100 -9.92 -6.51 -4.89
CA ALA A 100 -9.60 -7.70 -5.65
C ALA A 100 -10.84 -8.59 -5.60
N PRO A 101 -11.49 -8.90 -6.72
CA PRO A 101 -12.44 -9.99 -6.73
C PRO A 101 -11.65 -11.27 -6.43
N MET A 102 -12.01 -11.94 -5.34
CA MET A 102 -11.63 -13.34 -5.16
C MET A 102 -12.39 -14.20 -6.15
#